data_9758b5c9ad15f93cafa12aae6a4411a0
#
_entry.id   9758b5c9ad15f93cafa12aae6a4411a0
#
_cell.length_a   1.000
_cell.length_b   1.000
_cell.length_c   1.000
_cell.angle_alpha   90.00
_cell.angle_beta   90.00
_cell.angle_gamma   90.00
#
_symmetry.space_group_name_H-M   'P 1'
#
loop_
_entity.id
_entity.type
_entity.pdbx_description
1 polymer ?
#
loop_
_entity_poly.entity_id
_entity_poly.type
_entity_poly.pdbx_seq_one_letter_code
_entity_poly.pdbx_strand_id
1 'polypeptide(L)'
;DLHLSIRRQRQMCIRDRLTDCDDTAALGILHKLADAGETEILATMVTSSYPMSAPVVDVINTYYNRPDIPIGVPKKGYGVYRDNSSFLDSVAAEFPHRLKSNSEAPDAVTLYRKILSGQEDSSVVILTVGYMSNLALLLKSAPDRYSALNGMELIRKKVKVWVCMGGNFPADDASDNVNFTRDPESAVYAITHWPGKIVFAGREIGHTIFVGDRLKDTPIDNPVRRAYQLHRERAKAEHWNHHTADPTAVLLAVRGILNYWDLSECGYIDIKNNCSFVWQDHFEGNQRYIIQKVDRGRLGRILEDLMVIPPDKH
;
A
#
# COMPACT_ATOMS: atom_id res chain seq x y z
N ASP A 1 -4.60 -21.63 7.01
CA ASP A 1 -3.72 -21.84 5.84
C ASP A 1 -3.56 -20.54 5.08
N LEU A 2 -2.36 -19.92 5.23
CA LEU A 2 -1.92 -18.78 4.42
C LEU A 2 -1.20 -19.25 3.13
N HIS A 3 -1.35 -20.51 2.76
CA HIS A 3 -0.99 -20.96 1.43
C HIS A 3 -1.97 -20.31 0.44
N LEU A 4 -1.54 -19.17 -0.06
CA LEU A 4 -2.22 -18.47 -1.13
C LEU A 4 -2.07 -19.34 -2.39
N SER A 5 -3.07 -20.16 -2.66
CA SER A 5 -3.15 -20.93 -3.91
C SER A 5 -3.12 -19.95 -5.09
N ILE A 6 -2.57 -20.38 -6.20
CA ILE A 6 -2.41 -19.70 -7.51
C ILE A 6 -3.75 -19.21 -8.12
N ARG A 7 -4.79 -18.99 -7.32
CA ARG A 7 -5.99 -18.29 -7.78
C ARG A 7 -5.68 -16.80 -7.79
N ARG A 8 -5.95 -16.15 -8.92
CA ARG A 8 -5.92 -14.70 -9.13
C ARG A 8 -6.39 -13.98 -7.87
N GLN A 9 -5.48 -13.34 -7.14
CA GLN A 9 -5.84 -12.61 -5.94
C GLN A 9 -6.51 -11.30 -6.35
N ARG A 10 -7.63 -10.99 -5.72
CA ARG A 10 -8.28 -9.69 -5.90
C ARG A 10 -7.72 -8.74 -4.87
N GLN A 11 -6.93 -7.79 -5.31
CA GLN A 11 -6.36 -6.78 -4.44
C GLN A 11 -7.14 -5.49 -4.53
N MET A 12 -7.56 -5.01 -3.40
CA MET A 12 -8.08 -3.67 -3.25
C MET A 12 -7.10 -2.87 -2.40
N CYS A 13 -6.60 -1.83 -2.99
CA CYS A 13 -5.89 -0.72 -2.37
C CYS A 13 -4.42 -0.90 -2.06
N ILE A 14 -3.63 -0.27 -2.87
CA ILE A 14 -2.46 0.43 -2.37
C ILE A 14 -2.96 1.74 -1.76
N ARG A 15 -2.67 1.94 -0.48
CA ARG A 15 -2.86 3.20 0.21
C ARG A 15 -1.56 3.93 0.19
N ASP A 16 -1.55 4.97 -0.61
CA ASP A 16 -0.37 5.68 -1.01
C ASP A 16 -0.26 7.00 -0.25
N ARG A 17 0.88 7.28 0.36
CA ARG A 17 1.24 8.61 0.83
C ARG A 17 1.64 9.49 -0.33
N LEU A 18 2.27 8.89 -1.36
CA LEU A 18 2.93 9.55 -2.48
C LEU A 18 3.88 10.69 -2.02
N THR A 19 4.45 10.54 -0.84
CA THR A 19 5.46 11.49 -0.34
C THR A 19 6.87 10.97 -0.55
N ASP A 20 6.99 9.65 -0.76
CA ASP A 20 8.22 8.93 -1.01
C ASP A 20 8.17 8.23 -2.37
N CYS A 21 9.31 8.02 -3.01
CA CYS A 21 9.34 7.45 -4.36
C CYS A 21 9.04 5.95 -4.38
N ASP A 22 9.23 5.22 -3.28
CA ASP A 22 8.92 3.79 -3.20
C ASP A 22 7.42 3.49 -3.25
N ASP A 23 6.58 4.44 -2.88
CA ASP A 23 5.13 4.43 -3.14
C ASP A 23 4.84 4.21 -4.66
N THR A 24 5.55 4.94 -5.53
CA THR A 24 5.37 4.80 -6.98
C THR A 24 5.90 3.47 -7.51
N ALA A 25 6.99 2.99 -6.94
CA ALA A 25 7.53 1.66 -7.25
C ALA A 25 6.57 0.54 -6.82
N ALA A 26 5.94 0.67 -5.65
CA ALA A 26 4.94 -0.26 -5.16
C ALA A 26 3.75 -0.38 -6.15
N LEU A 27 3.24 0.76 -6.65
CA LEU A 27 2.21 0.78 -7.70
C LEU A 27 2.71 0.12 -8.98
N GLY A 28 3.91 0.46 -9.47
CA GLY A 28 4.50 -0.13 -10.65
C GLY A 28 4.63 -1.65 -10.55
N ILE A 29 5.16 -2.16 -9.43
CA ILE A 29 5.27 -3.60 -9.15
C ILE A 29 3.89 -4.27 -9.14
N LEU A 30 2.89 -3.65 -8.52
CA LEU A 30 1.54 -4.21 -8.50
C LEU A 30 0.97 -4.34 -9.93
N HIS A 31 1.14 -3.34 -10.77
CA HIS A 31 0.74 -3.40 -12.17
C HIS A 31 1.46 -4.52 -12.93
N LYS A 32 2.76 -4.71 -12.70
CA LYS A 32 3.51 -5.81 -13.33
C LYS A 32 3.06 -7.18 -12.86
N LEU A 33 2.74 -7.34 -11.59
CA LEU A 33 2.16 -8.58 -11.08
C LEU A 33 0.75 -8.81 -11.65
N ALA A 34 0.00 -7.73 -11.92
CA ALA A 34 -1.29 -7.82 -12.62
C ALA A 34 -1.12 -8.18 -14.11
N ASP A 35 -0.08 -7.67 -14.81
CA ASP A 35 0.27 -8.10 -16.18
C ASP A 35 0.58 -9.60 -16.23
N ALA A 36 1.30 -10.11 -15.23
CA ALA A 36 1.60 -11.54 -15.09
C ALA A 36 0.36 -12.40 -14.70
N GLY A 37 -0.81 -11.79 -14.50
CA GLY A 37 -2.04 -12.48 -14.10
C GLY A 37 -2.05 -12.96 -12.65
N GLU A 38 -1.08 -12.53 -11.83
CA GLU A 38 -0.97 -12.93 -10.41
C GLU A 38 -2.00 -12.23 -9.52
N THR A 39 -2.49 -11.06 -9.94
CA THR A 39 -3.47 -10.27 -9.18
C THR A 39 -4.42 -9.50 -10.09
N GLU A 40 -5.54 -9.04 -9.52
CA GLU A 40 -6.46 -8.09 -10.12
C GLU A 40 -6.55 -6.85 -9.22
N ILE A 41 -6.27 -5.67 -9.77
CA ILE A 41 -6.33 -4.41 -9.02
C ILE A 41 -7.76 -3.89 -9.07
N LEU A 42 -8.47 -3.93 -7.95
CA LEU A 42 -9.87 -3.51 -7.87
C LEU A 42 -10.04 -2.00 -7.74
N ALA A 43 -9.16 -1.35 -7.02
CA ALA A 43 -9.14 0.11 -6.82
C ALA A 43 -7.84 0.54 -6.13
N THR A 44 -7.54 1.84 -6.21
CA THR A 44 -6.47 2.48 -5.43
C THR A 44 -7.06 3.56 -4.54
N MET A 45 -6.66 3.63 -3.27
CA MET A 45 -7.13 4.65 -2.33
C MET A 45 -5.97 5.52 -1.87
N VAL A 46 -6.05 6.79 -2.10
CA VAL A 46 -5.08 7.75 -1.58
C VAL A 46 -5.38 8.05 -0.12
N THR A 47 -4.36 8.24 0.71
CA THR A 47 -4.51 8.66 2.11
C THR A 47 -4.05 10.09 2.35
N SER A 48 -3.32 10.66 1.40
CA SER A 48 -2.90 12.05 1.44
C SER A 48 -4.01 12.98 0.94
N SER A 49 -4.18 14.12 1.62
CA SER A 49 -5.06 15.20 1.13
C SER A 49 -4.35 16.15 0.17
N TYR A 50 -3.11 15.86 -0.23
CA TYR A 50 -2.40 16.68 -1.22
C TYR A 50 -3.09 16.62 -2.60
N PRO A 51 -3.37 17.77 -3.24
CA PRO A 51 -4.22 17.80 -4.43
C PRO A 51 -3.76 16.93 -5.60
N MET A 52 -2.46 16.73 -5.77
CA MET A 52 -1.88 15.96 -6.88
C MET A 52 -1.68 14.47 -6.58
N SER A 53 -2.12 13.97 -5.44
CA SER A 53 -1.94 12.55 -5.10
C SER A 53 -2.75 11.61 -6.01
N ALA A 54 -4.05 11.86 -6.19
CA ALA A 54 -4.86 11.06 -7.12
C ALA A 54 -4.44 11.23 -8.60
N PRO A 55 -4.09 12.44 -9.08
CA PRO A 55 -3.49 12.61 -10.40
C PRO A 55 -2.26 11.73 -10.65
N VAL A 56 -1.32 11.63 -9.71
CA VAL A 56 -0.13 10.78 -9.90
C VAL A 56 -0.47 9.29 -9.89
N VAL A 57 -1.43 8.85 -9.09
CA VAL A 57 -1.96 7.47 -9.19
C VAL A 57 -2.56 7.23 -10.58
N ASP A 58 -3.34 8.18 -11.11
CA ASP A 58 -3.94 8.08 -12.45
C ASP A 58 -2.86 8.09 -13.55
N VAL A 59 -1.76 8.85 -13.40
CA VAL A 59 -0.58 8.78 -14.27
C VAL A 59 -0.04 7.35 -14.32
N ILE A 60 0.20 6.72 -13.15
CA ILE A 60 0.77 5.37 -13.09
C ILE A 60 -0.20 4.34 -13.67
N ASN A 61 -1.49 4.40 -13.32
CA ASN A 61 -2.51 3.55 -13.90
C ASN A 61 -2.57 3.68 -15.44
N THR A 62 -2.49 4.92 -15.96
CA THR A 62 -2.49 5.21 -17.40
C THR A 62 -1.25 4.66 -18.08
N TYR A 63 -0.08 4.83 -17.50
CA TYR A 63 1.17 4.29 -18.03
C TYR A 63 1.14 2.76 -18.16
N TYR A 64 0.51 2.07 -17.20
CA TYR A 64 0.33 0.62 -17.23
C TYR A 64 -0.94 0.16 -17.98
N ASN A 65 -1.51 0.99 -18.86
CA ASN A 65 -2.71 0.68 -19.66
C ASN A 65 -3.96 0.31 -18.85
N ARG A 66 -4.09 0.84 -17.63
CA ARG A 66 -5.24 0.60 -16.73
C ARG A 66 -5.86 1.90 -16.20
N PRO A 67 -6.18 2.87 -17.07
CA PRO A 67 -6.71 4.17 -16.63
C PRO A 67 -8.08 4.08 -15.94
N ASP A 68 -8.77 2.95 -16.05
CA ASP A 68 -10.12 2.76 -15.51
C ASP A 68 -10.14 2.16 -14.09
N ILE A 69 -8.97 1.88 -13.49
CA ILE A 69 -8.92 1.49 -12.08
C ILE A 69 -9.46 2.65 -11.23
N PRO A 70 -10.52 2.40 -10.43
CA PRO A 70 -11.09 3.45 -9.59
C PRO A 70 -10.09 3.99 -8.56
N ILE A 71 -10.08 5.31 -8.38
CA ILE A 71 -9.22 5.99 -7.39
C ILE A 71 -10.11 6.68 -6.36
N GLY A 72 -9.93 6.37 -5.08
CA GLY A 72 -10.64 7.02 -3.97
C GLY A 72 -9.72 7.91 -3.16
N VAL A 73 -10.25 9.00 -2.61
CA VAL A 73 -9.48 9.97 -1.82
C VAL A 73 -10.21 10.28 -0.50
N PRO A 74 -9.47 10.69 0.55
CA PRO A 74 -10.12 11.20 1.75
C PRO A 74 -10.84 12.52 1.42
N LYS A 75 -12.09 12.65 1.86
CA LYS A 75 -12.87 13.89 1.76
C LYS A 75 -12.88 14.61 3.11
N LYS A 76 -13.45 15.80 3.16
CA LYS A 76 -13.53 16.76 4.28
C LYS A 76 -13.13 16.27 5.69
N GLY A 77 -12.07 16.86 6.23
CA GLY A 77 -11.65 16.66 7.63
C GLY A 77 -10.83 15.40 7.87
N TYR A 78 -10.58 14.61 6.84
CA TYR A 78 -9.84 13.36 6.92
C TYR A 78 -8.69 13.34 5.90
N GLY A 79 -7.63 12.65 6.25
CA GLY A 79 -6.41 12.58 5.48
C GLY A 79 -5.32 13.54 5.98
N VAL A 80 -4.09 13.12 5.86
CA VAL A 80 -2.93 13.89 6.29
C VAL A 80 -2.43 14.74 5.14
N TYR A 81 -2.46 16.06 5.32
CA TYR A 81 -1.85 16.99 4.36
C TYR A 81 -0.35 17.08 4.59
N ARG A 82 0.39 16.95 3.50
CA ARG A 82 1.82 17.25 3.47
C ARG A 82 2.21 17.77 2.11
N ASP A 83 2.83 18.93 2.11
CA ASP A 83 3.37 19.63 0.95
C ASP A 83 4.84 19.25 0.63
N ASN A 84 5.31 18.12 1.16
CA ASN A 84 6.71 17.74 1.06
C ASN A 84 7.02 16.70 -0.01
N SER A 85 6.13 16.48 -0.97
CA SER A 85 6.46 15.61 -2.09
C SER A 85 7.54 16.25 -2.97
N SER A 86 8.53 15.43 -3.33
CA SER A 86 9.58 15.85 -4.25
C SER A 86 9.17 15.77 -5.71
N PHE A 87 8.06 15.10 -6.04
CA PHE A 87 7.77 14.70 -7.41
C PHE A 87 6.31 14.85 -7.84
N LEU A 88 5.34 14.95 -6.93
CA LEU A 88 3.91 14.89 -7.31
C LEU A 88 3.51 15.90 -8.37
N ASP A 89 3.85 17.19 -8.17
CA ASP A 89 3.48 18.25 -9.10
C ASP A 89 4.15 18.06 -10.47
N SER A 90 5.44 17.68 -10.47
CA SER A 90 6.18 17.46 -11.69
C SER A 90 5.67 16.26 -12.47
N VAL A 91 5.43 15.12 -11.79
CA VAL A 91 4.91 13.92 -12.46
C VAL A 91 3.51 14.18 -13.01
N ALA A 92 2.63 14.84 -12.23
CA ALA A 92 1.32 15.21 -12.74
C ALA A 92 1.38 16.17 -13.94
N ALA A 93 2.34 17.11 -13.95
CA ALA A 93 2.48 18.06 -15.07
C ALA A 93 3.09 17.44 -16.34
N GLU A 94 3.95 16.43 -16.19
CA GLU A 94 4.73 15.88 -17.28
C GLU A 94 4.11 14.66 -17.97
N PHE A 95 3.17 13.95 -17.31
CA PHE A 95 2.63 12.67 -17.82
C PHE A 95 1.12 12.71 -18.06
N PRO A 96 0.60 11.92 -19.04
CA PRO A 96 -0.83 11.82 -19.30
C PRO A 96 -1.62 11.26 -18.12
N HIS A 97 -2.72 11.90 -17.78
CA HIS A 97 -3.68 11.47 -16.77
C HIS A 97 -5.03 12.16 -16.98
N ARG A 98 -6.10 11.71 -16.31
CA ARG A 98 -7.45 12.24 -16.46
C ARG A 98 -7.87 13.12 -15.28
N LEU A 99 -7.52 12.72 -14.07
CA LEU A 99 -7.85 13.45 -12.84
C LEU A 99 -6.97 14.69 -12.68
N LYS A 100 -7.57 15.87 -12.56
CA LYS A 100 -6.83 17.13 -12.38
C LYS A 100 -6.46 17.40 -10.92
N SER A 101 -7.20 16.82 -9.99
CA SER A 101 -6.92 16.94 -8.56
C SER A 101 -7.68 15.89 -7.74
N ASN A 102 -7.33 15.74 -6.46
CA ASN A 102 -8.08 14.91 -5.52
C ASN A 102 -9.58 15.26 -5.45
N SER A 103 -9.97 16.51 -5.77
CA SER A 103 -11.38 16.91 -5.70
C SER A 103 -12.28 16.17 -6.68
N GLU A 104 -11.75 15.70 -7.80
CA GLU A 104 -12.48 14.98 -8.84
C GLU A 104 -12.67 13.49 -8.54
N ALA A 105 -11.84 12.91 -7.70
CA ALA A 105 -11.95 11.52 -7.30
C ALA A 105 -13.08 11.31 -6.28
N PRO A 106 -13.75 10.15 -6.23
CA PRO A 106 -14.77 9.83 -5.25
C PRO A 106 -14.19 9.71 -3.82
N ASP A 107 -15.09 9.79 -2.83
CA ASP A 107 -14.75 9.50 -1.44
C ASP A 107 -14.26 8.06 -1.27
N ALA A 108 -13.15 7.89 -0.56
CA ALA A 108 -12.49 6.60 -0.38
C ALA A 108 -13.39 5.59 0.35
N VAL A 109 -14.09 5.98 1.41
CA VAL A 109 -14.96 5.08 2.17
C VAL A 109 -16.13 4.61 1.34
N THR A 110 -16.76 5.54 0.61
CA THR A 110 -17.84 5.23 -0.33
C THR A 110 -17.38 4.26 -1.41
N LEU A 111 -16.19 4.47 -1.96
CA LEU A 111 -15.61 3.59 -2.97
C LEU A 111 -15.27 2.21 -2.40
N TYR A 112 -14.68 2.15 -1.20
CA TYR A 112 -14.46 0.87 -0.50
C TYR A 112 -15.75 0.05 -0.38
N ARG A 113 -16.80 0.67 0.14
CA ARG A 113 -18.07 -0.02 0.36
C ARG A 113 -18.65 -0.53 -0.95
N LYS A 114 -18.63 0.30 -2.01
CA LYS A 114 -19.08 -0.08 -3.36
C LYS A 114 -18.30 -1.30 -3.88
N ILE A 115 -16.96 -1.25 -3.81
CA ILE A 115 -16.12 -2.33 -4.35
C ILE A 115 -16.28 -3.60 -3.52
N LEU A 116 -16.16 -3.52 -2.19
CA LEU A 116 -16.27 -4.69 -1.32
C LEU A 116 -17.60 -5.41 -1.46
N SER A 117 -18.70 -4.66 -1.56
CA SER A 117 -20.04 -5.26 -1.66
C SER A 117 -20.19 -6.16 -2.90
N GLY A 118 -19.50 -5.83 -3.99
CA GLY A 118 -19.53 -6.58 -5.25
C GLY A 118 -18.58 -7.79 -5.28
N GLN A 119 -17.76 -8.01 -4.26
CA GLN A 119 -16.79 -9.11 -4.28
C GLN A 119 -17.35 -10.39 -3.60
N GLU A 120 -16.73 -11.52 -3.90
CA GLU A 120 -16.97 -12.77 -3.20
C GLU A 120 -16.53 -12.67 -1.74
N ASP A 121 -17.11 -13.49 -0.86
CA ASP A 121 -16.74 -13.50 0.55
C ASP A 121 -15.29 -13.99 0.74
N SER A 122 -14.55 -13.34 1.63
CA SER A 122 -13.16 -13.66 1.96
C SER A 122 -12.22 -13.73 0.73
N SER A 123 -12.47 -12.90 -0.29
CA SER A 123 -11.69 -12.88 -1.53
C SER A 123 -10.74 -11.69 -1.67
N VAL A 124 -10.95 -10.63 -0.90
CA VAL A 124 -10.21 -9.38 -1.06
C VAL A 124 -9.02 -9.30 -0.12
N VAL A 125 -7.87 -8.95 -0.64
CA VAL A 125 -6.69 -8.53 0.13
C VAL A 125 -6.65 -7.01 0.17
N ILE A 126 -6.64 -6.43 1.36
CA ILE A 126 -6.35 -5.00 1.54
C ILE A 126 -4.86 -4.85 1.83
N LEU A 127 -4.19 -4.00 1.05
CA LEU A 127 -2.80 -3.63 1.29
C LEU A 127 -2.73 -2.15 1.69
N THR A 128 -2.00 -1.84 2.75
CA THR A 128 -1.73 -0.45 3.15
C THR A 128 -0.25 -0.19 3.22
N VAL A 129 0.18 0.88 2.55
CA VAL A 129 1.56 1.40 2.59
C VAL A 129 1.61 2.84 3.10
N GLY A 130 0.47 3.39 3.53
CA GLY A 130 0.31 4.74 4.09
C GLY A 130 -0.53 4.76 5.36
N TYR A 131 -1.18 5.90 5.63
CA TYR A 131 -1.94 6.15 6.87
C TYR A 131 -3.23 5.32 6.96
N MET A 132 -3.72 5.06 8.18
CA MET A 132 -4.88 4.19 8.43
C MET A 132 -6.23 4.93 8.44
N SER A 133 -6.28 6.22 8.11
CA SER A 133 -7.47 7.09 8.18
C SER A 133 -8.68 6.49 7.45
N ASN A 134 -8.52 6.08 6.18
CA ASN A 134 -9.63 5.51 5.41
C ASN A 134 -10.13 4.18 6.00
N LEU A 135 -9.26 3.31 6.60
CA LEU A 135 -9.71 2.06 7.21
C LEU A 135 -10.43 2.31 8.52
N ALA A 136 -9.94 3.23 9.34
CA ALA A 136 -10.65 3.64 10.55
C ALA A 136 -12.05 4.15 10.23
N LEU A 137 -12.18 4.96 9.17
CA LEU A 137 -13.47 5.46 8.69
C LEU A 137 -14.35 4.37 8.10
N LEU A 138 -13.75 3.44 7.32
CA LEU A 138 -14.49 2.30 6.78
C LEU A 138 -15.02 1.42 7.91
N LEU A 139 -14.23 1.12 8.93
CA LEU A 139 -14.67 0.36 10.10
C LEU A 139 -15.85 1.03 10.82
N LYS A 140 -15.83 2.36 10.93
CA LYS A 140 -16.89 3.17 11.58
C LYS A 140 -18.10 3.40 10.67
N SER A 141 -18.06 3.03 9.39
CA SER A 141 -19.11 3.36 8.43
C SER A 141 -20.42 2.62 8.68
N ALA A 142 -21.53 3.35 8.58
CA ALA A 142 -22.88 2.80 8.67
C ALA A 142 -23.28 2.06 7.36
N PRO A 143 -24.34 1.25 7.39
CA PRO A 143 -24.99 0.74 6.19
C PRO A 143 -25.34 1.87 5.20
N ASP A 144 -25.26 1.56 3.90
CA ASP A 144 -25.54 2.50 2.83
C ASP A 144 -26.20 1.82 1.62
N ARG A 145 -26.33 2.57 0.50
CA ARG A 145 -26.92 2.04 -0.75
C ARG A 145 -26.18 0.86 -1.37
N TYR A 146 -24.93 0.63 -1.00
CA TYR A 146 -24.09 -0.45 -1.54
C TYR A 146 -24.17 -1.71 -0.68
N SER A 147 -24.36 -1.55 0.64
CA SER A 147 -24.42 -2.69 1.55
C SER A 147 -25.25 -2.38 2.79
N ALA A 148 -26.14 -3.31 3.16
CA ALA A 148 -26.85 -3.28 4.44
C ALA A 148 -25.96 -3.59 5.65
N LEU A 149 -24.73 -4.08 5.44
CA LEU A 149 -23.76 -4.34 6.48
C LEU A 149 -23.08 -3.03 6.89
N ASN A 150 -22.79 -2.85 8.19
CA ASN A 150 -21.86 -1.81 8.61
C ASN A 150 -20.43 -2.11 8.15
N GLY A 151 -19.50 -1.17 8.30
CA GLY A 151 -18.13 -1.31 7.78
C GLY A 151 -17.38 -2.51 8.36
N MET A 152 -17.52 -2.75 9.66
CA MET A 152 -16.86 -3.89 10.34
C MET A 152 -17.41 -5.24 9.85
N GLU A 153 -18.71 -5.36 9.69
CA GLU A 153 -19.37 -6.57 9.16
C GLU A 153 -18.99 -6.81 7.70
N LEU A 154 -18.93 -5.74 6.89
CA LEU A 154 -18.54 -5.80 5.48
C LEU A 154 -17.09 -6.27 5.32
N ILE A 155 -16.18 -5.72 6.11
CA ILE A 155 -14.77 -6.15 6.15
C ILE A 155 -14.67 -7.61 6.56
N ARG A 156 -15.30 -8.00 7.68
CA ARG A 156 -15.29 -9.39 8.17
C ARG A 156 -15.76 -10.38 7.11
N LYS A 157 -16.75 -10.00 6.32
CA LYS A 157 -17.33 -10.85 5.29
C LYS A 157 -16.46 -10.94 4.04
N LYS A 158 -15.91 -9.81 3.58
CA LYS A 158 -15.31 -9.70 2.25
C LYS A 158 -13.78 -9.78 2.22
N VAL A 159 -13.15 -9.35 3.31
CA VAL A 159 -11.69 -9.24 3.35
C VAL A 159 -11.07 -10.55 3.85
N LYS A 160 -10.15 -11.09 3.07
CA LYS A 160 -9.37 -12.29 3.40
C LYS A 160 -8.26 -11.97 4.42
N VAL A 161 -7.53 -10.88 4.16
CA VAL A 161 -6.41 -10.43 4.98
C VAL A 161 -6.13 -8.95 4.72
N TRP A 162 -5.69 -8.24 5.74
CA TRP A 162 -5.07 -6.95 5.62
C TRP A 162 -3.55 -7.11 5.71
N VAL A 163 -2.82 -6.73 4.67
CA VAL A 163 -1.37 -6.60 4.66
C VAL A 163 -1.05 -5.15 4.98
N CYS A 164 -0.34 -4.92 6.08
CA CYS A 164 -0.05 -3.60 6.61
C CYS A 164 1.46 -3.33 6.60
N MET A 165 1.90 -2.38 5.77
CA MET A 165 3.25 -1.83 5.87
C MET A 165 3.28 -0.82 7.02
N GLY A 166 4.09 -1.09 8.02
CA GLY A 166 4.30 -0.20 9.17
C GLY A 166 4.77 -0.94 10.41
N GLY A 167 5.31 -0.17 11.31
CA GLY A 167 5.91 -0.71 12.53
C GLY A 167 7.31 -1.26 12.34
N ASN A 168 7.93 -1.60 13.45
CA ASN A 168 9.23 -2.25 13.55
C ASN A 168 9.11 -3.41 14.54
N PHE A 169 9.30 -4.65 14.11
CA PHE A 169 8.98 -5.82 14.91
C PHE A 169 10.21 -6.45 15.53
N PRO A 170 10.11 -7.00 16.79
CA PRO A 170 8.86 -7.18 17.55
C PRO A 170 8.43 -5.99 18.43
N ALA A 171 9.11 -4.85 18.38
CA ALA A 171 8.76 -3.68 19.17
C ALA A 171 9.09 -2.39 18.42
N ASP A 172 8.27 -1.35 18.60
CA ASP A 172 8.41 -0.05 17.97
C ASP A 172 8.21 1.06 19.00
N ASP A 173 9.17 1.99 19.09
CA ASP A 173 9.08 3.18 19.95
C ASP A 173 8.33 4.35 19.30
N ALA A 174 7.85 4.16 18.07
CA ALA A 174 7.17 5.12 17.24
C ALA A 174 8.02 6.30 16.73
N SER A 175 9.32 6.33 16.98
CA SER A 175 10.19 7.46 16.63
C SER A 175 10.26 7.72 15.12
N ASP A 176 10.11 6.67 14.30
CA ASP A 176 10.22 6.72 12.84
C ASP A 176 9.09 6.00 12.10
N ASN A 177 8.02 5.65 12.78
CA ASN A 177 6.87 4.94 12.20
C ASN A 177 5.84 5.90 11.61
N VAL A 178 6.18 6.51 10.48
CA VAL A 178 5.39 7.57 9.86
C VAL A 178 3.96 7.12 9.50
N ASN A 179 3.79 5.86 9.08
CA ASN A 179 2.48 5.34 8.67
C ASN A 179 1.47 5.28 9.82
N PHE A 180 1.95 5.12 11.06
CA PHE A 180 1.09 5.11 12.24
C PHE A 180 1.03 6.49 12.92
N THR A 181 2.19 7.15 13.07
CA THR A 181 2.30 8.36 13.91
C THR A 181 1.74 9.63 13.28
N ARG A 182 1.42 9.63 11.99
CA ARG A 182 0.85 10.82 11.32
C ARG A 182 -0.65 10.96 11.51
N ASP A 183 -1.33 9.85 11.77
CA ASP A 183 -2.72 9.80 12.16
C ASP A 183 -2.87 8.70 13.23
N PRO A 184 -2.38 8.97 14.45
CA PRO A 184 -2.27 7.96 15.50
C PRO A 184 -3.62 7.44 15.95
N GLU A 185 -4.65 8.28 16.01
CA GLU A 185 -6.00 7.86 16.37
C GLU A 185 -6.54 6.82 15.39
N SER A 186 -6.38 7.08 14.09
CA SER A 186 -6.83 6.15 13.05
C SER A 186 -6.01 4.86 13.04
N ALA A 187 -4.69 4.94 13.25
CA ALA A 187 -3.83 3.78 13.28
C ALA A 187 -4.18 2.86 14.45
N VAL A 188 -4.24 3.41 15.65
CA VAL A 188 -4.62 2.66 16.87
C VAL A 188 -6.02 2.06 16.70
N TYR A 189 -6.99 2.86 16.25
CA TYR A 189 -8.36 2.39 16.07
C TYR A 189 -8.44 1.25 15.04
N ALA A 190 -7.85 1.43 13.85
CA ALA A 190 -7.92 0.43 12.81
C ALA A 190 -7.28 -0.90 13.22
N ILE A 191 -6.11 -0.85 13.84
CA ILE A 191 -5.38 -2.05 14.24
C ILE A 191 -6.09 -2.81 15.36
N THR A 192 -6.59 -2.09 16.37
CA THR A 192 -7.24 -2.72 17.53
C THR A 192 -8.65 -3.25 17.24
N HIS A 193 -9.35 -2.65 16.27
CA HIS A 193 -10.74 -3.03 15.95
C HIS A 193 -10.87 -3.83 14.65
N TRP A 194 -9.75 -4.23 14.02
CA TRP A 194 -9.81 -4.98 12.77
C TRP A 194 -10.44 -6.36 12.99
N PRO A 195 -11.54 -6.68 12.27
CA PRO A 195 -12.30 -7.91 12.56
C PRO A 195 -11.76 -9.17 11.91
N GLY A 196 -10.62 -9.08 11.21
CA GLY A 196 -10.03 -10.16 10.43
C GLY A 196 -8.53 -10.32 10.67
N LYS A 197 -7.86 -11.02 9.78
CA LYS A 197 -6.42 -11.25 9.85
C LYS A 197 -5.64 -10.00 9.45
N ILE A 198 -4.53 -9.71 10.16
CA ILE A 198 -3.53 -8.71 9.78
C ILE A 198 -2.18 -9.41 9.62
N VAL A 199 -1.47 -9.08 8.54
CA VAL A 199 -0.05 -9.45 8.38
C VAL A 199 0.76 -8.18 8.19
N PHE A 200 1.65 -7.91 9.12
CA PHE A 200 2.52 -6.74 9.05
C PHE A 200 3.76 -7.01 8.22
N ALA A 201 4.09 -6.08 7.33
CA ALA A 201 5.39 -5.95 6.68
C ALA A 201 6.14 -4.83 7.39
N GLY A 202 7.02 -5.19 8.31
CA GLY A 202 7.72 -4.22 9.14
C GLY A 202 8.84 -3.49 8.39
N ARG A 203 9.17 -2.29 8.86
CA ARG A 203 10.24 -1.45 8.29
C ARG A 203 11.61 -2.09 8.39
N GLU A 204 11.87 -2.89 9.41
CA GLU A 204 13.13 -3.60 9.66
C GLU A 204 13.55 -4.48 8.47
N ILE A 205 12.60 -4.83 7.61
CA ILE A 205 12.88 -5.58 6.38
C ILE A 205 13.10 -4.61 5.22
N GLY A 206 12.07 -3.86 4.82
CA GLY A 206 12.09 -3.05 3.62
C GLY A 206 13.11 -1.92 3.64
N HIS A 207 13.35 -1.29 4.80
CA HIS A 207 14.36 -0.25 4.98
C HIS A 207 15.81 -0.75 4.87
N THR A 208 16.01 -2.06 4.81
CA THR A 208 17.34 -2.65 4.65
C THR A 208 17.64 -3.16 3.23
N ILE A 209 16.68 -3.01 2.33
CA ILE A 209 16.78 -3.41 0.92
C ILE A 209 16.71 -2.13 0.07
N PHE A 210 17.77 -1.83 -0.64
CA PHE A 210 17.91 -0.62 -1.46
C PHE A 210 18.00 -0.98 -2.94
N VAL A 211 17.08 -0.47 -3.74
CA VAL A 211 17.01 -0.69 -5.19
C VAL A 211 16.54 0.58 -5.92
N GLY A 212 16.64 0.58 -7.24
CA GLY A 212 16.17 1.69 -8.08
C GLY A 212 17.21 2.18 -9.08
N ASP A 213 18.46 1.78 -8.93
CA ASP A 213 19.54 2.25 -9.81
C ASP A 213 19.30 1.89 -11.29
N ARG A 214 18.66 0.74 -11.55
CA ARG A 214 18.31 0.33 -12.91
C ARG A 214 17.13 1.11 -13.52
N LEU A 215 16.40 1.89 -12.75
CA LEU A 215 15.35 2.77 -13.29
C LEU A 215 15.92 3.81 -14.25
N LYS A 216 17.17 4.23 -14.09
CA LYS A 216 17.86 5.15 -15.03
C LYS A 216 17.94 4.62 -16.46
N ASP A 217 17.89 3.29 -16.63
CA ASP A 217 18.01 2.60 -17.92
C ASP A 217 16.63 2.29 -18.54
N THR A 218 15.53 2.61 -17.83
CA THR A 218 14.16 2.44 -18.33
C THR A 218 13.78 3.61 -19.27
N PRO A 219 12.71 3.47 -20.08
CA PRO A 219 12.25 4.54 -20.95
C PRO A 219 11.99 5.86 -20.19
N ILE A 220 12.22 6.99 -20.85
CA ILE A 220 12.09 8.32 -20.25
C ILE A 220 10.64 8.68 -19.89
N ASP A 221 9.70 8.06 -20.55
CA ASP A 221 8.27 8.18 -20.31
C ASP A 221 7.75 7.29 -19.16
N ASN A 222 8.65 6.67 -18.38
CA ASN A 222 8.29 5.92 -17.19
C ASN A 222 8.10 6.86 -15.97
N PRO A 223 6.89 7.02 -15.44
CA PRO A 223 6.63 7.91 -14.31
C PRO A 223 7.30 7.46 -13.00
N VAL A 224 7.52 6.16 -12.81
CA VAL A 224 8.26 5.62 -11.65
C VAL A 224 9.73 6.06 -11.71
N ARG A 225 10.36 5.95 -12.89
CA ARG A 225 11.70 6.50 -13.13
C ARG A 225 11.78 7.98 -12.77
N ARG A 226 10.79 8.77 -13.23
CA ARG A 226 10.79 10.21 -13.00
C ARG A 226 10.63 10.56 -11.52
N ALA A 227 9.79 9.85 -10.79
CA ALA A 227 9.63 10.04 -9.35
C ALA A 227 10.94 9.76 -8.60
N TYR A 228 11.64 8.67 -8.91
CA TYR A 228 12.96 8.35 -8.33
C TYR A 228 14.02 9.38 -8.69
N GLN A 229 14.04 9.86 -9.93
CA GLN A 229 14.95 10.92 -10.36
C GLN A 229 14.76 12.18 -9.54
N LEU A 230 13.52 12.67 -9.42
CA LEU A 230 13.20 13.89 -8.67
C LEU A 230 13.47 13.72 -7.17
N HIS A 231 13.16 12.57 -6.61
CA HIS A 231 13.47 12.26 -5.22
C HIS A 231 14.98 12.32 -4.97
N ARG A 232 15.77 11.65 -5.82
CA ARG A 232 17.23 11.66 -5.77
C ARG A 232 17.80 13.09 -5.88
N GLU A 233 17.32 13.88 -6.83
CA GLU A 233 17.75 15.26 -7.05
C GLU A 233 17.50 16.12 -5.80
N ARG A 234 16.32 16.00 -5.20
CA ARG A 234 15.96 16.70 -3.96
C ARG A 234 16.81 16.26 -2.77
N ALA A 235 17.03 14.96 -2.63
CA ALA A 235 17.86 14.40 -1.57
C ALA A 235 19.36 14.66 -1.78
N LYS A 236 19.77 15.16 -2.97
CA LYS A 236 21.17 15.31 -3.40
C LYS A 236 21.93 13.98 -3.27
N ALA A 237 21.24 12.87 -3.52
CA ALA A 237 21.81 11.54 -3.40
C ALA A 237 22.67 11.20 -4.64
N GLU A 238 23.77 10.48 -4.43
CA GLU A 238 24.64 10.03 -5.51
C GLU A 238 23.98 8.93 -6.36
N HIS A 239 23.27 8.01 -5.70
CA HIS A 239 22.61 6.86 -6.32
C HIS A 239 21.11 7.03 -6.41
N TRP A 240 20.46 6.27 -7.30
CA TRP A 240 19.00 6.21 -7.43
C TRP A 240 18.35 5.25 -6.43
N ASN A 241 19.15 4.44 -5.75
CA ASN A 241 18.66 3.45 -4.81
C ASN A 241 17.91 4.09 -3.66
N HIS A 242 16.74 3.53 -3.37
CA HIS A 242 15.90 3.88 -2.23
C HIS A 242 15.45 2.61 -1.52
N HIS A 243 15.02 2.72 -0.27
CA HIS A 243 14.49 1.58 0.46
C HIS A 243 13.21 1.04 -0.20
N THR A 244 12.83 -0.19 0.14
CA THR A 244 11.74 -0.93 -0.52
C THR A 244 10.66 -1.35 0.47
N ALA A 245 10.30 -0.50 1.41
CA ALA A 245 9.30 -0.84 2.42
C ALA A 245 7.95 -1.18 1.78
N ASP A 246 7.47 -0.30 0.91
CA ASP A 246 6.19 -0.45 0.23
C ASP A 246 6.23 -1.54 -0.87
N PRO A 247 7.26 -1.62 -1.73
CA PRO A 247 7.45 -2.74 -2.64
C PRO A 247 7.45 -4.12 -1.97
N THR A 248 8.06 -4.22 -0.80
CA THR A 248 8.08 -5.46 0.00
C THR A 248 6.67 -5.88 0.42
N ALA A 249 5.86 -4.94 0.86
CA ALA A 249 4.46 -5.21 1.24
C ALA A 249 3.60 -5.61 0.04
N VAL A 250 3.84 -5.06 -1.15
CA VAL A 250 3.18 -5.49 -2.40
C VAL A 250 3.54 -6.94 -2.72
N LEU A 251 4.82 -7.30 -2.67
CA LEU A 251 5.27 -8.67 -2.93
C LEU A 251 4.60 -9.67 -1.97
N LEU A 252 4.53 -9.30 -0.68
CA LEU A 252 3.82 -10.09 0.33
C LEU A 252 2.33 -10.21 0.01
N ALA A 253 1.67 -9.11 -0.32
CA ALA A 253 0.24 -9.08 -0.55
C ALA A 253 -0.18 -9.90 -1.78
N VAL A 254 0.65 -9.95 -2.83
CA VAL A 254 0.36 -10.71 -4.06
C VAL A 254 0.84 -12.15 -3.97
N ARG A 255 2.09 -12.38 -3.59
CA ARG A 255 2.72 -13.71 -3.62
C ARG A 255 2.67 -14.43 -2.28
N GLY A 256 2.20 -13.75 -1.23
CA GLY A 256 2.12 -14.33 0.13
C GLY A 256 3.51 -14.61 0.71
N ILE A 257 3.55 -15.55 1.65
CA ILE A 257 4.79 -15.90 2.35
C ILE A 257 5.75 -16.72 1.48
N LEU A 258 5.23 -17.62 0.65
CA LEU A 258 5.99 -18.54 -0.22
C LEU A 258 7.40 -18.81 0.32
N ASN A 259 8.44 -18.57 -0.52
CA ASN A 259 9.84 -18.77 -0.16
C ASN A 259 10.54 -17.49 0.31
N TYR A 260 9.82 -16.38 0.52
CA TYR A 260 10.41 -15.07 0.83
C TYR A 260 10.46 -14.78 2.32
N TRP A 261 9.44 -15.23 3.05
CA TRP A 261 9.18 -14.85 4.43
C TRP A 261 8.86 -16.07 5.28
N ASP A 262 9.22 -16.02 6.55
CA ASP A 262 8.57 -16.77 7.61
C ASP A 262 7.56 -15.83 8.30
N LEU A 263 6.70 -16.39 9.14
CA LEU A 263 5.75 -15.61 9.95
C LEU A 263 6.08 -15.76 11.42
N SER A 264 5.81 -14.72 12.19
CA SER A 264 5.74 -14.81 13.64
C SER A 264 4.71 -15.85 14.09
N GLU A 265 4.73 -16.26 15.34
CA GLU A 265 3.56 -16.90 15.96
C GLU A 265 2.34 -15.96 15.87
N CYS A 266 1.15 -16.50 16.10
CA CYS A 266 -0.06 -15.69 16.22
C CYS A 266 0.04 -14.76 17.43
N GLY A 267 -0.51 -13.56 17.32
CA GLY A 267 -0.47 -12.60 18.40
C GLY A 267 -1.20 -11.33 18.07
N TYR A 268 -0.80 -10.26 18.71
CA TYR A 268 -1.26 -8.89 18.46
C TYR A 268 -0.19 -7.89 18.87
N ILE A 269 -0.26 -6.69 18.33
CA ILE A 269 0.53 -5.57 18.85
C ILE A 269 -0.23 -4.89 19.98
N ASP A 270 0.40 -4.79 21.16
CA ASP A 270 -0.06 -3.93 22.25
C ASP A 270 0.35 -2.49 21.95
N ILE A 271 -0.54 -1.81 21.19
CA ILE A 271 -0.29 -0.47 20.64
C ILE A 271 -0.84 0.62 21.57
N LYS A 272 0.01 1.60 21.87
CA LYS A 272 -0.35 2.77 22.68
C LYS A 272 -0.86 3.94 21.81
N ASN A 273 -1.46 4.92 22.44
CA ASN A 273 -2.00 6.13 21.76
C ASN A 273 -0.94 6.92 20.97
N ASN A 274 0.33 6.82 21.33
CA ASN A 274 1.45 7.41 20.58
C ASN A 274 1.98 6.52 19.46
N CYS A 275 1.31 5.39 19.20
CA CYS A 275 1.69 4.35 18.24
C CYS A 275 2.94 3.54 18.59
N SER A 276 3.54 3.71 19.75
CA SER A 276 4.52 2.73 20.22
C SER A 276 3.85 1.41 20.55
N PHE A 277 4.53 0.30 20.34
CA PHE A 277 3.95 -1.01 20.63
C PHE A 277 5.02 -2.05 20.99
N VAL A 278 4.54 -3.14 21.59
CA VAL A 278 5.28 -4.37 21.78
C VAL A 278 4.43 -5.52 21.27
N TRP A 279 5.06 -6.46 20.57
CA TRP A 279 4.40 -7.69 20.14
C TRP A 279 4.07 -8.59 21.32
N GLN A 280 2.87 -9.15 21.32
CA GLN A 280 2.41 -10.13 22.29
C GLN A 280 2.02 -11.42 21.57
N ASP A 281 2.73 -12.51 21.87
CA ASP A 281 2.33 -13.83 21.39
C ASP A 281 1.03 -14.26 22.05
N HIS A 282 0.06 -14.67 21.23
CA HIS A 282 -1.23 -15.14 21.72
C HIS A 282 -1.84 -16.11 20.71
N PHE A 283 -2.12 -17.35 21.12
CA PHE A 283 -2.55 -18.43 20.20
C PHE A 283 -3.87 -18.14 19.47
N GLU A 284 -4.77 -17.35 20.07
CA GLU A 284 -6.03 -16.88 19.43
C GLU A 284 -5.85 -15.53 18.70
N GLY A 285 -4.66 -14.98 18.65
CA GLY A 285 -4.39 -13.72 17.99
C GLY A 285 -4.63 -13.81 16.48
N ASN A 286 -5.14 -12.72 15.91
CA ASN A 286 -5.43 -12.63 14.49
C ASN A 286 -4.36 -11.84 13.70
N GLN A 287 -3.26 -11.50 14.33
CA GLN A 287 -2.18 -10.73 13.75
C GLN A 287 -0.90 -11.58 13.65
N ARG A 288 -0.07 -11.27 12.66
CA ARG A 288 1.28 -11.81 12.48
C ARG A 288 2.15 -10.76 11.82
N TYR A 289 3.46 -10.89 11.92
CA TYR A 289 4.41 -10.11 11.13
C TYR A 289 5.33 -11.05 10.34
N ILE A 290 5.88 -10.55 9.24
CA ILE A 290 6.84 -11.31 8.44
C ILE A 290 8.23 -11.25 9.04
N ILE A 291 8.95 -12.35 8.87
CA ILE A 291 10.35 -12.49 9.23
C ILE A 291 11.10 -12.79 7.94
N GLN A 292 12.17 -12.06 7.69
CA GLN A 292 12.94 -12.24 6.47
C GLN A 292 13.60 -13.62 6.43
N LYS A 293 13.36 -14.38 5.36
CA LYS A 293 13.93 -15.70 5.12
C LYS A 293 14.97 -15.69 4.00
N VAL A 294 14.68 -14.96 2.95
CA VAL A 294 15.54 -14.86 1.77
C VAL A 294 16.54 -13.72 1.96
N ASP A 295 17.75 -13.93 1.46
CA ASP A 295 18.79 -12.90 1.42
C ASP A 295 18.31 -11.58 0.80
N ARG A 296 18.73 -10.46 1.40
CA ARG A 296 18.32 -9.09 0.99
C ARG A 296 18.68 -8.78 -0.46
N GLY A 297 19.84 -9.23 -0.92
CA GLY A 297 20.26 -9.00 -2.30
C GLY A 297 19.39 -9.75 -3.31
N ARG A 298 18.91 -10.96 -2.95
CA ARG A 298 17.96 -11.70 -3.78
C ARG A 298 16.58 -11.04 -3.80
N LEU A 299 16.08 -10.59 -2.66
CA LEU A 299 14.83 -9.82 -2.59
C LEU A 299 14.93 -8.52 -3.38
N GLY A 300 16.02 -7.78 -3.21
CA GLY A 300 16.28 -6.56 -3.96
C GLY A 300 16.26 -6.78 -5.47
N ARG A 301 16.91 -7.82 -5.97
CA ARG A 301 16.86 -8.16 -7.41
C ARG A 301 15.44 -8.47 -7.88
N ILE A 302 14.66 -9.24 -7.13
CA ILE A 302 13.28 -9.57 -7.49
C ILE A 302 12.43 -8.29 -7.58
N LEU A 303 12.55 -7.41 -6.60
CA LEU A 303 11.80 -6.15 -6.57
C LEU A 303 12.23 -5.23 -7.70
N GLU A 304 13.53 -5.06 -7.92
CA GLU A 304 14.04 -4.21 -8.99
C GLU A 304 13.71 -4.75 -10.38
N ASP A 305 13.77 -6.07 -10.60
CA ASP A 305 13.33 -6.67 -11.84
C ASP A 305 11.86 -6.35 -12.15
N LEU A 306 10.98 -6.41 -11.16
CA LEU A 306 9.57 -6.02 -11.33
C LEU A 306 9.40 -4.51 -11.58
N MET A 307 10.24 -3.65 -10.98
CA MET A 307 10.17 -2.19 -11.14
C MET A 307 10.57 -1.71 -12.54
N VAL A 308 11.54 -2.38 -13.17
CA VAL A 308 12.14 -1.92 -14.44
C VAL A 308 11.48 -2.48 -15.68
N ILE A 309 10.65 -3.53 -15.55
CA ILE A 309 9.94 -4.10 -16.69
C ILE A 309 8.85 -3.13 -17.16
N PRO A 310 8.87 -2.68 -18.43
CA PRO A 310 7.85 -1.79 -18.95
C PRO A 310 6.48 -2.50 -18.97
N PRO A 311 5.37 -1.74 -19.08
CA PRO A 311 4.05 -2.32 -19.28
C PRO A 311 4.00 -3.17 -20.55
N ASP A 312 3.18 -4.21 -20.52
CA ASP A 312 2.95 -5.05 -21.70
C ASP A 312 2.27 -4.20 -22.79
N LYS A 313 2.77 -4.32 -24.02
CA LYS A 313 2.12 -3.68 -25.18
C LYS A 313 0.91 -4.55 -25.55
N HIS A 314 -0.27 -4.02 -25.31
CA HIS A 314 -1.53 -4.62 -25.78
C HIS A 314 -1.92 -4.07 -27.16
#